data_003d5e0810e5f85510b6df7bbdd192e9
#
_entry.id   003d5e0810e5f85510b6df7bbdd192e9
#
_cell.length_a   1.000
_cell.length_b   1.000
_cell.length_c   1.000
_cell.angle_alpha   90.00
_cell.angle_beta   90.00
_cell.angle_gamma   90.00
#
_symmetry.space_group_name_H-M   'P 1'
#
loop_
_entity.id
_entity.type
_entity.pdbx_description
1 polymer ?
#
loop_
_entity_poly.entity_id
_entity_poly.type
_entity_poly.pdbx_seq_one_letter_code
_entity_poly.pdbx_strand_id
1 'polypeptide(L)'
;MSPWFDYPRYQWQQRHAVVIGAGIAGCQISWHLAQQGWTVSLIERETDIARQASGNLAGVISPKMTAKPSTGEQFYHQAFDYSTQQLADLLAAGADIDWHPCGMLQLNHNEREQQRWEALRDRNLPADFLQCTDSEQTSQLAGIHCDYGATYFPRAGFINPASFCRALIQQPEITLISQVEAMSIAHDDKQWRIHDTDGGVVAQAEVLILASGKDINQFTDSIVFPQLGVLGQSSHAMPTQGSSALKCVIGHEGYLTPAYQSQHVFGATFDREFEVIAVSDTSDQRNWQQLQEYLPEWCAEVAEINSGHAAVRTTTPDRYPYAGAVPDTAFYAEHYAALKHGRTAETYPQASYQPGLFVLGGFGSRGLTTSGLCAKLLSDCINNQIADKDQALLNTLHPARFLIRQLRRGKLPAIS
;
A
#
# COMPACT_ATOMS: atom_id res chain seq x y z
N MET A 1 14.86 -1.11 -24.08
CA MET A 1 14.00 -0.51 -23.00
C MET A 1 12.93 0.37 -23.64
N SER A 2 11.83 0.63 -22.96
CA SER A 2 10.74 1.48 -23.51
C SER A 2 11.02 2.92 -23.14
N PRO A 3 11.38 3.79 -24.11
CA PRO A 3 11.90 5.14 -23.80
C PRO A 3 10.91 6.01 -23.00
N TRP A 4 9.62 5.68 -23.04
CA TRP A 4 8.57 6.35 -22.27
C TRP A 4 8.53 5.98 -20.79
N PHE A 5 9.42 5.08 -20.30
CA PHE A 5 9.57 4.69 -18.90
C PHE A 5 11.01 4.85 -18.40
N ASP A 6 11.91 5.41 -19.24
CA ASP A 6 13.28 5.65 -18.85
C ASP A 6 13.38 6.94 -18.02
N TYR A 7 13.91 6.81 -16.82
CA TYR A 7 14.16 7.96 -15.97
C TYR A 7 15.42 8.68 -16.38
N PRO A 8 15.47 10.05 -16.28
CA PRO A 8 16.70 10.80 -16.45
C PRO A 8 17.66 10.50 -15.30
N ARG A 9 18.92 10.82 -15.49
CA ARG A 9 19.85 10.88 -14.37
C ARG A 9 19.66 12.18 -13.62
N TYR A 10 19.28 12.06 -12.35
CA TYR A 10 19.07 13.19 -11.48
C TYR A 10 20.37 13.71 -10.90
N GLN A 11 20.49 15.03 -10.74
CA GLN A 11 21.57 15.71 -10.06
C GLN A 11 20.96 16.73 -9.09
N TRP A 12 21.02 16.44 -7.81
CA TRP A 12 20.45 17.27 -6.76
C TRP A 12 21.55 18.16 -6.15
N GLN A 13 21.25 19.45 -5.96
CA GLN A 13 22.15 20.36 -5.26
C GLN A 13 22.15 20.09 -3.75
N GLN A 14 20.98 19.72 -3.23
CA GLN A 14 20.78 19.36 -1.83
C GLN A 14 20.07 18.01 -1.73
N ARG A 15 20.50 17.19 -0.78
CA ARG A 15 19.77 15.95 -0.41
C ARG A 15 18.70 16.26 0.60
N HIS A 16 17.72 17.07 0.20
CA HIS A 16 16.54 17.40 0.97
C HIS A 16 15.29 17.12 0.15
N ALA A 17 14.31 16.44 0.74
CA ALA A 17 13.04 16.13 0.13
C ALA A 17 11.87 16.59 1.00
N VAL A 18 10.78 17.02 0.35
CA VAL A 18 9.49 17.22 1.00
C VAL A 18 8.57 16.05 0.62
N VAL A 19 7.88 15.49 1.61
CA VAL A 19 6.89 14.42 1.44
C VAL A 19 5.55 14.91 1.96
N ILE A 20 4.49 14.83 1.14
CA ILE A 20 3.12 15.20 1.54
C ILE A 20 2.34 13.94 1.90
N GLY A 21 1.91 13.84 3.16
CA GLY A 21 1.14 12.75 3.75
C GLY A 21 1.98 11.78 4.58
N ALA A 22 1.70 11.66 5.87
CA ALA A 22 2.35 10.78 6.83
C ALA A 22 1.57 9.47 7.10
N GLY A 23 0.95 8.92 6.08
CA GLY A 23 0.50 7.53 6.06
C GLY A 23 1.67 6.57 5.80
N ILE A 24 1.39 5.26 5.67
CA ILE A 24 2.43 4.23 5.44
C ILE A 24 3.31 4.53 4.21
N ALA A 25 2.75 5.12 3.15
CA ALA A 25 3.51 5.48 1.95
C ALA A 25 4.56 6.55 2.25
N GLY A 26 4.14 7.67 2.88
CA GLY A 26 5.05 8.77 3.20
C GLY A 26 6.08 8.39 4.25
N CYS A 27 5.70 7.63 5.28
CA CYS A 27 6.65 7.13 6.28
C CYS A 27 7.70 6.20 5.66
N GLN A 28 7.31 5.29 4.76
CA GLN A 28 8.23 4.40 4.07
C GLN A 28 9.23 5.15 3.19
N ILE A 29 8.77 6.08 2.35
CA ILE A 29 9.70 6.82 1.49
C ILE A 29 10.60 7.75 2.29
N SER A 30 10.11 8.37 3.36
CA SER A 30 10.92 9.20 4.25
C SER A 30 12.04 8.38 4.89
N TRP A 31 11.73 7.17 5.39
CA TRP A 31 12.72 6.26 5.96
C TRP A 31 13.78 5.86 4.92
N HIS A 32 13.37 5.45 3.71
CA HIS A 32 14.32 5.04 2.66
C HIS A 32 15.25 6.17 2.23
N LEU A 33 14.74 7.39 2.11
CA LEU A 33 15.56 8.57 1.80
C LEU A 33 16.53 8.87 2.94
N ALA A 34 16.07 8.84 4.19
CA ALA A 34 16.93 9.04 5.36
C ALA A 34 18.08 8.01 5.43
N GLN A 35 17.80 6.72 5.17
CA GLN A 35 18.82 5.68 5.10
C GLN A 35 19.87 5.91 3.98
N GLN A 36 19.55 6.74 3.00
CA GLN A 36 20.45 7.13 1.91
C GLN A 36 21.05 8.54 2.10
N GLY A 37 20.97 9.09 3.31
CA GLY A 37 21.58 10.37 3.70
C GLY A 37 20.83 11.61 3.23
N TRP A 38 19.50 11.51 3.07
CA TRP A 38 18.63 12.66 2.81
C TRP A 38 18.03 13.19 4.09
N THR A 39 17.86 14.50 4.18
CA THR A 39 16.92 15.09 5.14
C THR A 39 15.52 15.15 4.53
N VAL A 40 14.49 14.96 5.35
CA VAL A 40 13.10 14.90 4.89
C VAL A 40 12.20 15.78 5.75
N SER A 41 11.44 16.67 5.11
CA SER A 41 10.30 17.36 5.72
C SER A 41 9.02 16.59 5.38
N LEU A 42 8.43 15.88 6.35
CA LEU A 42 7.21 15.10 6.22
C LEU A 42 6.02 15.92 6.70
N ILE A 43 5.12 16.31 5.78
CA ILE A 43 3.94 17.14 6.07
C ILE A 43 2.71 16.27 6.28
N GLU A 44 1.97 16.53 7.36
CA GLU A 44 0.73 15.83 7.71
C GLU A 44 -0.34 16.80 8.19
N ARG A 45 -1.55 16.70 7.66
CA ARG A 45 -2.67 17.56 8.05
C ARG A 45 -3.26 17.20 9.43
N GLU A 46 -3.19 15.93 9.80
CA GLU A 46 -3.71 15.47 11.08
C GLU A 46 -2.77 15.82 12.24
N THR A 47 -3.26 15.67 13.46
CA THR A 47 -2.46 15.90 14.69
C THR A 47 -1.36 14.85 14.89
N ASP A 48 -1.51 13.68 14.28
CA ASP A 48 -0.58 12.55 14.37
C ASP A 48 -0.55 11.81 13.03
N ILE A 49 0.48 11.02 12.83
CA ILE A 49 0.68 10.20 11.63
C ILE A 49 -0.33 9.05 11.55
N ALA A 50 -0.48 8.46 10.36
CA ALA A 50 -1.24 7.22 10.12
C ALA A 50 -2.71 7.29 10.59
N ARG A 51 -3.39 8.45 10.48
CA ARG A 51 -4.78 8.63 10.96
C ARG A 51 -5.85 8.22 9.95
N GLN A 52 -5.52 8.16 8.67
CA GLN A 52 -6.44 7.84 7.58
C GLN A 52 -6.42 6.33 7.23
N ALA A 53 -6.20 5.94 5.98
CA ALA A 53 -6.15 4.54 5.55
C ALA A 53 -5.12 3.66 6.30
N SER A 54 -4.12 4.27 6.92
CA SER A 54 -3.13 3.63 7.78
C SER A 54 -3.50 3.63 9.28
N GLY A 55 -4.71 4.05 9.66
CA GLY A 55 -5.14 4.20 11.05
C GLY A 55 -5.82 2.96 11.64
N ASN A 56 -5.90 1.86 10.91
CA ASN A 56 -6.48 0.61 11.42
C ASN A 56 -5.69 0.08 12.64
N LEU A 57 -6.40 -0.45 13.63
CA LEU A 57 -5.79 -0.99 14.85
C LEU A 57 -4.86 -2.18 14.54
N ALA A 58 -5.28 -3.08 13.65
CA ALA A 58 -4.48 -4.22 13.20
C ALA A 58 -4.63 -4.43 11.69
N GLY A 59 -3.55 -4.27 10.97
CA GLY A 59 -3.48 -4.50 9.52
C GLY A 59 -2.71 -5.77 9.20
N VAL A 60 -3.14 -6.51 8.19
CA VAL A 60 -2.55 -7.80 7.82
C VAL A 60 -1.41 -7.61 6.82
N ILE A 61 -0.29 -8.28 7.08
CA ILE A 61 0.83 -8.46 6.14
C ILE A 61 0.83 -9.91 5.68
N SER A 62 0.52 -10.12 4.40
CA SER A 62 0.45 -11.46 3.82
C SER A 62 0.77 -11.43 2.32
N PRO A 63 1.28 -12.52 1.75
CA PRO A 63 1.47 -12.63 0.31
C PRO A 63 0.12 -12.69 -0.42
N LYS A 64 0.15 -12.48 -1.73
CA LYS A 64 -1.00 -12.71 -2.59
C LYS A 64 -0.65 -13.77 -3.61
N MET A 65 -1.24 -14.95 -3.43
CA MET A 65 -1.01 -16.09 -4.31
C MET A 65 -2.13 -16.23 -5.34
N THR A 66 -1.79 -16.74 -6.52
CA THR A 66 -2.72 -17.06 -7.60
C THR A 66 -2.60 -18.54 -7.98
N ALA A 67 -3.63 -19.13 -8.56
CA ALA A 67 -3.61 -20.53 -8.97
C ALA A 67 -2.44 -20.85 -9.92
N LYS A 68 -2.13 -19.92 -10.83
CA LYS A 68 -0.95 -20.01 -11.73
C LYS A 68 0.01 -18.87 -11.45
N PRO A 69 1.33 -19.09 -11.52
CA PRO A 69 2.32 -18.02 -11.42
C PRO A 69 2.02 -16.89 -12.40
N SER A 70 2.18 -15.65 -11.92
CA SER A 70 1.94 -14.45 -12.72
C SER A 70 2.90 -13.34 -12.29
N THR A 71 3.11 -12.35 -13.16
CA THR A 71 3.91 -11.15 -12.83
C THR A 71 3.33 -10.43 -11.61
N GLY A 72 2.00 -10.43 -11.46
CA GLY A 72 1.35 -9.86 -10.29
C GLY A 72 1.66 -10.61 -9.00
N GLU A 73 1.64 -11.94 -9.04
CA GLU A 73 2.05 -12.77 -7.90
C GLU A 73 3.51 -12.51 -7.52
N GLN A 74 4.41 -12.45 -8.51
CA GLN A 74 5.84 -12.17 -8.27
C GLN A 74 6.04 -10.82 -7.56
N PHE A 75 5.32 -9.77 -7.99
CA PHE A 75 5.36 -8.48 -7.31
C PHE A 75 4.93 -8.58 -5.85
N TYR A 76 3.77 -9.19 -5.58
CA TYR A 76 3.26 -9.32 -4.20
C TYR A 76 4.12 -10.23 -3.34
N HIS A 77 4.76 -11.25 -3.91
CA HIS A 77 5.70 -12.12 -3.20
C HIS A 77 6.96 -11.34 -2.82
N GLN A 78 7.60 -10.66 -3.78
CA GLN A 78 8.77 -9.83 -3.51
C GLN A 78 8.48 -8.73 -2.48
N ALA A 79 7.29 -8.12 -2.56
CA ALA A 79 6.87 -7.10 -1.61
C ALA A 79 6.65 -7.66 -0.20
N PHE A 80 6.10 -8.87 -0.10
CA PHE A 80 5.94 -9.57 1.17
C PHE A 80 7.29 -9.95 1.79
N ASP A 81 8.20 -10.52 1.02
CA ASP A 81 9.56 -10.85 1.49
C ASP A 81 10.30 -9.60 1.95
N TYR A 82 10.21 -8.51 1.15
CA TYR A 82 10.80 -7.24 1.52
C TYR A 82 10.23 -6.69 2.84
N SER A 83 8.91 -6.68 2.98
CA SER A 83 8.22 -6.15 4.16
C SER A 83 8.55 -6.94 5.43
N THR A 84 8.56 -8.27 5.34
CA THR A 84 8.90 -9.12 6.50
C THR A 84 10.38 -9.02 6.87
N GLN A 85 11.28 -8.88 5.90
CA GLN A 85 12.70 -8.66 6.17
C GLN A 85 12.93 -7.28 6.79
N GLN A 86 12.31 -6.22 6.26
CA GLN A 86 12.42 -4.86 6.83
C GLN A 86 11.96 -4.82 8.29
N LEU A 87 10.83 -5.50 8.60
CA LEU A 87 10.34 -5.62 9.97
C LEU A 87 11.34 -6.35 10.88
N ALA A 88 11.91 -7.45 10.40
CA ALA A 88 12.92 -8.20 11.16
C ALA A 88 14.16 -7.33 11.44
N ASP A 89 14.65 -6.59 10.46
CA ASP A 89 15.82 -5.72 10.59
C ASP A 89 15.55 -4.55 11.56
N LEU A 90 14.39 -3.91 11.48
CA LEU A 90 13.99 -2.83 12.37
C LEU A 90 13.84 -3.30 13.82
N LEU A 91 13.21 -4.46 14.04
CA LEU A 91 13.07 -5.05 15.37
C LEU A 91 14.44 -5.46 15.96
N ALA A 92 15.32 -6.03 15.14
CA ALA A 92 16.70 -6.35 15.54
C ALA A 92 17.51 -5.10 15.89
N ALA A 93 17.20 -3.94 15.27
CA ALA A 93 17.77 -2.65 15.61
C ALA A 93 17.13 -2.00 16.86
N GLY A 94 16.14 -2.65 17.49
CA GLY A 94 15.48 -2.18 18.70
C GLY A 94 14.29 -1.25 18.46
N ALA A 95 13.74 -1.21 17.25
CA ALA A 95 12.55 -0.41 16.98
C ALA A 95 11.32 -0.99 17.72
N ASP A 96 10.52 -0.09 18.31
CA ASP A 96 9.26 -0.43 18.99
C ASP A 96 8.13 -0.54 17.96
N ILE A 97 7.85 -1.77 17.52
CA ILE A 97 6.85 -2.08 16.49
C ILE A 97 5.96 -3.20 16.99
N ASP A 98 4.66 -2.95 17.03
CA ASP A 98 3.64 -3.95 17.35
C ASP A 98 3.40 -4.89 16.16
N TRP A 99 4.40 -5.72 15.86
CA TRP A 99 4.34 -6.76 14.83
C TRP A 99 4.12 -8.13 15.45
N HIS A 100 3.10 -8.83 14.98
CA HIS A 100 2.70 -10.16 15.44
C HIS A 100 2.80 -11.16 14.28
N PRO A 101 3.96 -11.86 14.11
CA PRO A 101 4.15 -12.87 13.08
C PRO A 101 3.47 -14.20 13.46
N CYS A 102 2.16 -14.16 13.65
CA CYS A 102 1.36 -15.29 14.14
C CYS A 102 0.90 -16.25 13.04
N GLY A 103 1.27 -15.98 11.79
CA GLY A 103 0.77 -16.70 10.63
C GLY A 103 -0.60 -16.20 10.15
N MET A 104 -0.98 -16.67 8.95
CA MET A 104 -2.30 -16.40 8.37
C MET A 104 -2.83 -17.64 7.65
N LEU A 105 -4.08 -17.99 7.93
CA LEU A 105 -4.85 -19.01 7.25
C LEU A 105 -5.86 -18.36 6.30
N GLN A 106 -5.70 -18.53 4.99
CA GLN A 106 -6.70 -18.15 4.01
C GLN A 106 -7.64 -19.31 3.78
N LEU A 107 -8.88 -19.21 4.26
CA LEU A 107 -9.88 -20.29 4.19
C LEU A 107 -10.30 -20.60 2.76
N ASN A 108 -10.54 -21.88 2.49
CA ASN A 108 -11.07 -22.38 1.21
C ASN A 108 -12.61 -22.36 1.23
N HIS A 109 -13.19 -21.22 1.53
CA HIS A 109 -14.60 -21.03 1.86
C HIS A 109 -15.55 -21.06 0.63
N ASN A 110 -15.02 -21.12 -0.59
CA ASN A 110 -15.79 -21.23 -1.81
C ASN A 110 -15.02 -21.99 -2.90
N GLU A 111 -15.71 -22.34 -3.99
CA GLU A 111 -15.14 -23.13 -5.09
C GLU A 111 -13.87 -22.49 -5.68
N ARG A 112 -13.85 -21.18 -5.83
CA ARG A 112 -12.67 -20.44 -6.37
C ARG A 112 -11.45 -20.57 -5.46
N GLU A 113 -11.63 -20.43 -4.15
CA GLU A 113 -10.54 -20.57 -3.19
C GLU A 113 -10.10 -22.04 -3.06
N GLN A 114 -11.02 -22.99 -3.18
CA GLN A 114 -10.71 -24.41 -3.24
C GLN A 114 -9.86 -24.76 -4.47
N GLN A 115 -10.24 -24.28 -5.65
CA GLN A 115 -9.46 -24.48 -6.89
C GLN A 115 -8.06 -23.84 -6.78
N ARG A 116 -7.97 -22.67 -6.12
CA ARG A 116 -6.68 -22.03 -5.85
C ARG A 116 -5.82 -22.87 -4.93
N TRP A 117 -6.39 -23.37 -3.86
CA TRP A 117 -5.71 -24.24 -2.89
C TRP A 117 -5.15 -25.50 -3.56
N GLU A 118 -5.95 -26.21 -4.37
CA GLU A 118 -5.52 -27.38 -5.13
C GLU A 118 -4.33 -27.05 -6.05
N ALA A 119 -4.43 -25.95 -6.80
CA ALA A 119 -3.35 -25.50 -7.67
C ALA A 119 -2.07 -25.12 -6.91
N LEU A 120 -2.19 -24.52 -5.72
CA LEU A 120 -1.04 -24.17 -4.88
C LEU A 120 -0.38 -25.40 -4.24
N ARG A 121 -1.17 -26.39 -3.84
CA ARG A 121 -0.66 -27.66 -3.31
C ARG A 121 0.26 -28.37 -4.30
N ASP A 122 -0.12 -28.35 -5.59
CA ASP A 122 0.64 -29.01 -6.65
C ASP A 122 1.93 -28.26 -7.04
N ARG A 123 2.12 -27.02 -6.55
CA ARG A 123 3.32 -26.21 -6.85
C ARG A 123 4.52 -26.53 -5.98
N ASN A 124 4.37 -27.34 -4.92
CA ASN A 124 5.45 -27.74 -4.00
C ASN A 124 6.30 -26.55 -3.51
N LEU A 125 5.64 -25.47 -3.07
CA LEU A 125 6.31 -24.29 -2.52
C LEU A 125 6.95 -24.63 -1.16
N PRO A 126 8.01 -23.89 -0.72
CA PRO A 126 8.65 -24.11 0.57
C PRO A 126 7.64 -24.04 1.73
N ALA A 127 7.70 -25.01 2.66
CA ALA A 127 6.73 -25.11 3.76
C ALA A 127 6.81 -23.96 4.77
N ASP A 128 7.93 -23.27 4.85
CA ASP A 128 8.10 -22.04 5.64
C ASP A 128 7.44 -20.81 4.97
N PHE A 129 7.12 -20.91 3.68
CA PHE A 129 6.39 -19.89 2.94
C PHE A 129 4.89 -20.19 2.85
N LEU A 130 4.49 -21.41 2.44
CA LEU A 130 3.11 -21.80 2.23
C LEU A 130 2.87 -23.27 2.52
N GLN A 131 1.79 -23.56 3.26
CA GLN A 131 1.30 -24.92 3.49
C GLN A 131 -0.18 -25.00 3.12
N CYS A 132 -0.61 -26.12 2.56
CA CYS A 132 -2.00 -26.43 2.30
C CYS A 132 -2.51 -27.36 3.40
N THR A 133 -3.56 -26.94 4.14
CA THR A 133 -4.09 -27.63 5.32
C THR A 133 -5.53 -28.10 5.07
N ASP A 134 -5.91 -29.23 5.63
CA ASP A 134 -7.32 -29.63 5.76
C ASP A 134 -8.00 -28.91 6.93
N SER A 135 -9.28 -29.17 7.19
CA SER A 135 -10.04 -28.48 8.24
C SER A 135 -9.54 -28.80 9.65
N GLU A 136 -9.08 -30.03 9.90
CA GLU A 136 -8.53 -30.42 11.20
C GLU A 136 -7.22 -29.69 11.50
N GLN A 137 -6.28 -29.70 10.53
CA GLN A 137 -5.02 -28.97 10.63
C GLN A 137 -5.25 -27.45 10.74
N THR A 138 -6.22 -26.93 9.97
CA THR A 138 -6.62 -25.53 10.03
C THR A 138 -7.10 -25.14 11.43
N SER A 139 -7.97 -25.96 12.04
CA SER A 139 -8.47 -25.76 13.41
C SER A 139 -7.34 -25.81 14.44
N GLN A 140 -6.40 -26.74 14.31
CA GLN A 140 -5.23 -26.85 15.20
C GLN A 140 -4.35 -25.61 15.14
N LEU A 141 -4.05 -25.10 13.93
CA LEU A 141 -3.25 -23.88 13.72
C LEU A 141 -4.00 -22.64 14.20
N ALA A 142 -5.30 -22.54 13.88
CA ALA A 142 -6.13 -21.42 14.30
C ALA A 142 -6.35 -21.37 15.82
N GLY A 143 -6.37 -22.52 16.50
CA GLY A 143 -6.74 -22.64 17.91
C GLY A 143 -8.25 -22.55 18.18
N ILE A 144 -9.05 -22.48 17.12
CA ILE A 144 -10.51 -22.45 17.12
C ILE A 144 -11.05 -23.41 16.06
N HIS A 145 -12.31 -23.79 16.15
CA HIS A 145 -12.94 -24.63 15.14
C HIS A 145 -13.06 -23.91 13.78
N CYS A 146 -12.69 -24.60 12.70
CA CYS A 146 -12.82 -24.13 11.32
C CYS A 146 -13.30 -25.30 10.44
N ASP A 147 -14.45 -25.12 9.78
CA ASP A 147 -15.01 -26.14 8.88
C ASP A 147 -14.25 -26.30 7.56
N TYR A 148 -13.38 -25.35 7.24
CA TYR A 148 -12.68 -25.26 5.97
C TYR A 148 -11.20 -25.64 6.09
N GLY A 149 -10.65 -26.27 5.05
CA GLY A 149 -9.21 -26.26 4.82
C GLY A 149 -8.71 -24.86 4.48
N ALA A 150 -7.41 -24.64 4.52
CA ALA A 150 -6.84 -23.34 4.29
C ALA A 150 -5.48 -23.38 3.55
N THR A 151 -5.10 -22.25 2.99
CA THR A 151 -3.72 -21.96 2.63
C THR A 151 -3.08 -21.21 3.81
N TYR A 152 -2.12 -21.84 4.48
CA TYR A 152 -1.39 -21.26 5.61
C TYR A 152 -0.12 -20.58 5.16
N PHE A 153 0.11 -19.35 5.63
CA PHE A 153 1.30 -18.55 5.42
C PHE A 153 2.01 -18.33 6.76
N PRO A 154 3.03 -19.16 7.10
CA PRO A 154 3.67 -19.11 8.43
C PRO A 154 4.32 -17.79 8.78
N ARG A 155 4.90 -17.09 7.79
CA ARG A 155 5.60 -15.80 7.96
C ARG A 155 4.67 -14.58 7.91
N ALA A 156 3.37 -14.77 7.66
CA ALA A 156 2.36 -13.71 7.68
C ALA A 156 1.98 -13.36 9.12
N GLY A 157 1.20 -12.29 9.25
CA GLY A 157 0.70 -11.85 10.55
C GLY A 157 -0.03 -10.52 10.46
N PHE A 158 -0.18 -9.86 11.59
CA PHE A 158 -0.76 -8.52 11.65
C PHE A 158 0.16 -7.55 12.40
N ILE A 159 0.00 -6.28 12.12
CA ILE A 159 0.77 -5.18 12.67
C ILE A 159 -0.14 -4.03 13.04
N ASN A 160 0.20 -3.27 14.07
CA ASN A 160 -0.36 -1.94 14.26
C ASN A 160 0.32 -0.96 13.27
N PRO A 161 -0.39 -0.42 12.25
CA PRO A 161 0.25 0.42 11.24
C PRO A 161 0.81 1.72 11.81
N ALA A 162 0.19 2.27 12.85
CA ALA A 162 0.67 3.50 13.48
C ALA A 162 2.00 3.29 14.23
N SER A 163 2.18 2.13 14.93
CA SER A 163 3.46 1.80 15.57
C SER A 163 4.57 1.66 14.53
N PHE A 164 4.26 1.01 13.40
CA PHE A 164 5.20 0.86 12.29
C PHE A 164 5.58 2.21 11.66
N CYS A 165 4.60 3.06 11.37
CA CYS A 165 4.85 4.40 10.84
C CYS A 165 5.72 5.24 11.79
N ARG A 166 5.46 5.18 13.11
CA ARG A 166 6.28 5.88 14.13
C ARG A 166 7.73 5.41 14.11
N ALA A 167 7.94 4.09 14.09
CA ALA A 167 9.29 3.52 14.05
C ALA A 167 10.06 3.95 12.79
N LEU A 168 9.38 4.03 11.64
CA LEU A 168 10.00 4.47 10.38
C LEU A 168 10.46 5.94 10.43
N ILE A 169 9.67 6.83 11.02
CA ILE A 169 10.01 8.26 11.06
C ILE A 169 10.85 8.68 12.27
N GLN A 170 11.15 7.75 13.17
CA GLN A 170 11.99 7.99 14.35
C GLN A 170 13.48 8.03 13.98
N GLN A 171 13.81 8.90 13.01
CA GLN A 171 15.14 9.14 12.46
C GLN A 171 15.48 10.63 12.60
N PRO A 172 16.71 11.00 12.97
CA PRO A 172 17.10 12.41 13.12
C PRO A 172 17.01 13.22 11.82
N GLU A 173 17.07 12.56 10.67
CA GLU A 173 16.95 13.17 9.34
C GLU A 173 15.52 13.50 8.94
N ILE A 174 14.51 13.01 9.67
CA ILE A 174 13.10 13.20 9.34
C ILE A 174 12.47 14.20 10.29
N THR A 175 11.99 15.32 9.75
CA THR A 175 11.21 16.31 10.49
C THR A 175 9.74 16.18 10.14
N LEU A 176 8.91 15.79 11.11
CA LEU A 176 7.46 15.78 10.97
C LEU A 176 6.90 17.18 11.17
N ILE A 177 6.11 17.66 10.20
CA ILE A 177 5.35 18.92 10.25
C ILE A 177 3.87 18.52 10.28
N SER A 178 3.32 18.29 11.46
CA SER A 178 1.92 17.89 11.67
C SER A 178 1.00 19.09 11.83
N GLN A 179 -0.32 18.88 11.69
CA GLN A 179 -1.37 19.89 11.74
C GLN A 179 -1.23 20.97 10.65
N VAL A 180 -0.63 20.60 9.53
CA VAL A 180 -0.44 21.48 8.37
C VAL A 180 -1.03 20.81 7.13
N GLU A 181 -2.09 21.37 6.61
CA GLU A 181 -2.70 20.94 5.37
C GLU A 181 -2.01 21.60 4.17
N ALA A 182 -1.31 20.79 3.38
CA ALA A 182 -0.81 21.24 2.09
C ALA A 182 -1.99 21.46 1.13
N MET A 183 -2.16 22.68 0.64
CA MET A 183 -3.27 23.06 -0.25
C MET A 183 -2.85 23.11 -1.71
N SER A 184 -1.65 23.61 -1.98
CA SER A 184 -1.12 23.72 -3.33
C SER A 184 0.40 23.58 -3.36
N ILE A 185 0.91 23.30 -4.55
CA ILE A 185 2.35 23.26 -4.82
C ILE A 185 2.66 24.20 -6.00
N ALA A 186 3.82 24.84 -5.95
CA ALA A 186 4.32 25.69 -7.03
C ALA A 186 5.79 25.39 -7.28
N HIS A 187 6.23 25.41 -8.53
CA HIS A 187 7.62 25.22 -8.93
C HIS A 187 8.21 26.51 -9.49
N ASP A 188 9.38 26.92 -8.99
CA ASP A 188 10.07 28.16 -9.37
C ASP A 188 11.39 27.89 -10.09
N ASP A 189 11.45 27.16 -11.14
CA ASP A 189 12.65 26.78 -11.91
C ASP A 189 13.68 25.94 -11.11
N LYS A 190 13.69 25.94 -9.79
CA LYS A 190 14.66 25.24 -8.94
C LYS A 190 14.04 24.34 -7.89
N GLN A 191 12.96 24.79 -7.25
CA GLN A 191 12.40 24.12 -6.09
C GLN A 191 10.87 24.11 -6.12
N TRP A 192 10.29 23.09 -5.54
CA TRP A 192 8.89 23.05 -5.19
C TRP A 192 8.66 23.81 -3.89
N ARG A 193 7.64 24.66 -3.87
CA ARG A 193 7.11 25.31 -2.67
C ARG A 193 5.76 24.74 -2.35
N ILE A 194 5.56 24.36 -1.10
CA ILE A 194 4.32 23.81 -0.59
C ILE A 194 3.62 24.90 0.22
N HIS A 195 2.37 25.20 -0.16
CA HIS A 195 1.58 26.24 0.50
C HIS A 195 0.48 25.61 1.34
N ASP A 196 0.23 26.18 2.51
CA ASP A 196 -0.85 25.84 3.43
C ASP A 196 -2.17 26.52 3.06
N THR A 197 -3.18 26.38 3.94
CA THR A 197 -4.50 27.01 3.82
C THR A 197 -4.48 28.53 3.79
N ASP A 198 -3.49 29.15 4.41
CA ASP A 198 -3.34 30.61 4.48
C ASP A 198 -2.46 31.17 3.34
N GLY A 199 -1.97 30.29 2.47
CA GLY A 199 -1.06 30.63 1.37
C GLY A 199 0.40 30.80 1.79
N GLY A 200 0.73 30.51 3.05
CA GLY A 200 2.09 30.50 3.57
C GLY A 200 2.93 29.35 3.00
N VAL A 201 4.23 29.57 2.79
CA VAL A 201 5.15 28.51 2.38
C VAL A 201 5.57 27.72 3.62
N VAL A 202 5.19 26.45 3.71
CA VAL A 202 5.48 25.57 4.85
C VAL A 202 6.76 24.76 4.66
N ALA A 203 7.11 24.45 3.43
CA ALA A 203 8.35 23.74 3.07
C ALA A 203 8.73 24.00 1.62
N GLN A 204 10.01 23.78 1.30
CA GLN A 204 10.50 23.84 -0.08
C GLN A 204 11.67 22.86 -0.30
N ALA A 205 11.75 22.23 -1.48
CA ALA A 205 12.83 21.35 -1.86
C ALA A 205 12.88 21.14 -3.39
N GLU A 206 14.06 20.68 -3.89
CA GLU A 206 14.18 20.21 -5.29
C GLU A 206 13.39 18.92 -5.52
N VAL A 207 13.17 18.10 -4.48
CA VAL A 207 12.47 16.82 -4.54
C VAL A 207 11.18 16.89 -3.71
N LEU A 208 10.05 16.68 -4.39
CA LEU A 208 8.72 16.61 -3.77
C LEU A 208 8.08 15.25 -4.08
N ILE A 209 7.62 14.56 -3.03
CA ILE A 209 6.94 13.28 -3.15
C ILE A 209 5.48 13.41 -2.69
N LEU A 210 4.55 13.09 -3.59
CA LEU A 210 3.11 13.04 -3.32
C LEU A 210 2.76 11.66 -2.76
N ALA A 211 2.53 11.57 -1.44
CA ALA A 211 2.12 10.38 -0.72
C ALA A 211 0.75 10.56 -0.02
N SER A 212 -0.06 11.51 -0.51
CA SER A 212 -1.32 11.97 0.08
C SER A 212 -2.54 11.06 -0.17
N GLY A 213 -2.32 9.81 -0.58
CA GLY A 213 -3.38 8.81 -0.72
C GLY A 213 -4.47 9.21 -1.71
N LYS A 214 -5.70 9.44 -1.25
CA LYS A 214 -6.84 9.84 -2.11
C LYS A 214 -6.66 11.22 -2.74
N ASP A 215 -5.84 12.08 -2.13
CA ASP A 215 -5.69 13.48 -2.49
C ASP A 215 -4.49 13.76 -3.43
N ILE A 216 -3.84 12.71 -3.98
CA ILE A 216 -2.71 12.85 -4.93
C ILE A 216 -3.07 13.77 -6.10
N ASN A 217 -4.27 13.64 -6.67
CA ASN A 217 -4.71 14.43 -7.83
C ASN A 217 -4.98 15.91 -7.50
N GLN A 218 -5.03 16.31 -6.24
CA GLN A 218 -5.14 17.71 -5.83
C GLN A 218 -3.89 18.52 -6.23
N PHE A 219 -2.74 17.84 -6.32
CA PHE A 219 -1.45 18.50 -6.57
C PHE A 219 -0.94 18.35 -8.00
N THR A 220 -1.75 17.82 -8.92
CA THR A 220 -1.30 17.50 -10.28
C THR A 220 -2.28 18.03 -11.32
N ASP A 221 -2.19 19.33 -11.65
CA ASP A 221 -3.08 19.98 -12.63
C ASP A 221 -2.91 19.39 -14.04
N SER A 222 -1.69 18.97 -14.38
CA SER A 222 -1.35 18.50 -15.73
C SER A 222 -1.66 17.01 -15.96
N ILE A 223 -1.87 16.21 -14.91
CA ILE A 223 -2.16 14.78 -15.02
C ILE A 223 -3.13 14.33 -13.94
N VAL A 224 -4.17 13.62 -14.36
CA VAL A 224 -5.05 12.90 -13.44
C VAL A 224 -4.59 11.45 -13.36
N PHE A 225 -4.11 11.02 -12.20
CA PHE A 225 -3.79 9.63 -11.94
C PHE A 225 -5.09 8.82 -11.78
N PRO A 226 -5.37 7.82 -12.65
CA PRO A 226 -6.51 6.95 -12.46
C PRO A 226 -6.42 6.22 -11.12
N GLN A 227 -7.33 6.57 -10.21
CA GLN A 227 -7.46 5.91 -8.92
C GLN A 227 -8.93 5.79 -8.52
N LEU A 228 -9.25 4.75 -7.78
CA LEU A 228 -10.57 4.47 -7.25
C LEU A 228 -10.51 4.54 -5.72
N GLY A 229 -11.28 5.45 -5.14
CA GLY A 229 -11.50 5.49 -3.71
C GLY A 229 -12.47 4.39 -3.29
N VAL A 230 -12.15 3.70 -2.21
CA VAL A 230 -13.00 2.67 -1.62
C VAL A 230 -13.05 2.90 -0.13
N LEU A 231 -14.21 3.21 0.40
CA LEU A 231 -14.43 3.27 1.84
C LEU A 231 -14.43 1.85 2.39
N GLY A 232 -13.63 1.62 3.41
CA GLY A 232 -13.59 0.36 4.14
C GLY A 232 -13.64 0.60 5.63
N GLN A 233 -14.54 -0.10 6.31
CA GLN A 233 -14.62 -0.14 7.76
C GLN A 233 -14.15 -1.49 8.25
N SER A 234 -13.22 -1.50 9.20
CA SER A 234 -12.97 -2.63 10.10
C SER A 234 -13.77 -2.45 11.39
N SER A 235 -14.24 -3.54 11.93
CA SER A 235 -14.99 -3.60 13.19
C SER A 235 -14.12 -4.23 14.26
N HIS A 236 -14.32 -3.81 15.51
CA HIS A 236 -13.56 -4.31 16.65
C HIS A 236 -14.50 -4.93 17.68
N ALA A 237 -14.08 -6.05 18.26
CA ALA A 237 -14.84 -6.74 19.30
C ALA A 237 -13.97 -7.08 20.49
N MET A 238 -14.53 -6.98 21.70
CA MET A 238 -13.82 -7.34 22.91
C MET A 238 -13.63 -8.87 22.99
N PRO A 239 -12.42 -9.32 23.36
CA PRO A 239 -12.15 -10.74 23.52
C PRO A 239 -12.88 -11.31 24.74
N THR A 240 -13.35 -12.55 24.60
CA THR A 240 -13.75 -13.42 25.69
C THR A 240 -12.70 -14.51 25.93
N GLN A 241 -12.91 -15.36 26.93
CA GLN A 241 -12.02 -16.49 27.15
C GLN A 241 -12.01 -17.45 25.93
N GLY A 242 -13.18 -17.73 25.33
CA GLY A 242 -13.29 -18.61 24.16
C GLY A 242 -12.68 -17.99 22.90
N SER A 243 -13.02 -16.72 22.58
CA SER A 243 -12.51 -16.06 21.39
C SER A 243 -11.00 -15.80 21.42
N SER A 244 -10.41 -15.66 22.62
CA SER A 244 -8.97 -15.48 22.83
C SER A 244 -8.13 -16.73 22.51
N ALA A 245 -8.77 -17.87 22.24
CA ALA A 245 -8.07 -19.07 21.76
C ALA A 245 -7.52 -18.91 20.33
N LEU A 246 -7.98 -17.92 19.58
CA LEU A 246 -7.51 -17.63 18.22
C LEU A 246 -6.01 -17.27 18.23
N LYS A 247 -5.20 -18.02 17.47
CA LYS A 247 -3.73 -17.94 17.46
C LYS A 247 -3.13 -17.21 16.26
N CYS A 248 -3.83 -17.18 15.12
CA CYS A 248 -3.33 -16.61 13.88
C CYS A 248 -4.41 -15.81 13.16
N VAL A 249 -4.03 -15.06 12.12
CA VAL A 249 -4.98 -14.34 11.29
C VAL A 249 -5.80 -15.33 10.46
N ILE A 250 -7.11 -15.18 10.45
CA ILE A 250 -8.01 -15.90 9.53
C ILE A 250 -8.41 -14.96 8.39
N GLY A 251 -8.16 -15.37 7.16
CA GLY A 251 -8.62 -14.71 5.94
C GLY A 251 -9.78 -15.47 5.31
N HIS A 252 -10.80 -14.75 4.92
CA HIS A 252 -11.94 -15.21 4.14
C HIS A 252 -12.22 -14.19 3.02
N GLU A 253 -13.40 -13.71 2.80
CA GLU A 253 -13.65 -12.50 1.98
C GLU A 253 -13.18 -11.23 2.67
N GLY A 254 -13.03 -11.30 4.00
CA GLY A 254 -12.41 -10.33 4.88
C GLY A 254 -11.23 -10.94 5.64
N TYR A 255 -11.08 -10.51 6.90
CA TYR A 255 -10.08 -11.07 7.82
C TYR A 255 -10.55 -10.96 9.28
N LEU A 256 -9.96 -11.78 10.15
CA LEU A 256 -10.08 -11.72 11.59
C LEU A 256 -8.68 -11.86 12.20
N THR A 257 -8.34 -11.02 13.19
CA THR A 257 -7.06 -11.10 13.91
C THR A 257 -7.21 -11.69 15.29
N PRO A 258 -6.18 -12.33 15.86
CA PRO A 258 -6.04 -12.54 17.29
C PRO A 258 -6.26 -11.23 18.07
N ALA A 259 -6.58 -11.34 19.35
CA ALA A 259 -6.78 -10.18 20.20
C ALA A 259 -5.48 -9.37 20.35
N TYR A 260 -5.60 -8.06 20.14
CA TYR A 260 -4.54 -7.07 20.33
C TYR A 260 -5.13 -5.84 21.00
N GLN A 261 -4.48 -5.32 22.05
CA GLN A 261 -4.99 -4.20 22.87
C GLN A 261 -6.46 -4.41 23.31
N SER A 262 -6.77 -5.63 23.77
CA SER A 262 -8.11 -6.03 24.17
C SER A 262 -9.18 -5.91 23.07
N GLN A 263 -8.80 -6.09 21.81
CA GLN A 263 -9.70 -6.08 20.65
C GLN A 263 -9.34 -7.18 19.65
N HIS A 264 -10.33 -7.88 19.13
CA HIS A 264 -10.25 -8.55 17.84
C HIS A 264 -10.60 -7.55 16.75
N VAL A 265 -9.86 -7.55 15.66
CA VAL A 265 -10.14 -6.71 14.47
C VAL A 265 -10.62 -7.61 13.35
N PHE A 266 -11.74 -7.28 12.74
CA PHE A 266 -12.30 -8.04 11.63
C PHE A 266 -12.95 -7.13 10.56
N GLY A 267 -13.16 -7.65 9.38
CA GLY A 267 -13.72 -6.92 8.24
C GLY A 267 -12.89 -7.15 6.98
N ALA A 268 -12.94 -6.25 6.02
CA ALA A 268 -13.58 -4.95 6.10
C ALA A 268 -14.62 -4.80 4.99
N THR A 269 -15.54 -3.85 5.17
CA THR A 269 -16.43 -3.42 4.08
C THR A 269 -15.65 -2.86 2.89
N PHE A 270 -16.31 -2.83 1.73
CA PHE A 270 -15.72 -2.40 0.48
C PHE A 270 -16.74 -1.58 -0.33
N ASP A 271 -16.91 -0.30 0.04
CA ASP A 271 -17.91 0.57 -0.53
C ASP A 271 -17.30 1.55 -1.54
N ARG A 272 -17.76 1.47 -2.79
CA ARG A 272 -17.28 2.34 -3.88
C ARG A 272 -18.03 3.66 -3.94
N GLU A 273 -19.26 3.66 -3.42
CA GLU A 273 -20.13 4.83 -3.33
C GLU A 273 -20.32 5.16 -1.86
N PHE A 274 -19.94 6.34 -1.44
CA PHE A 274 -20.02 6.81 -0.07
C PHE A 274 -20.07 8.34 -0.05
N GLU A 275 -20.85 8.89 0.86
CA GLU A 275 -20.94 10.33 1.08
C GLU A 275 -20.15 10.76 2.32
N VAL A 276 -20.11 9.90 3.33
CA VAL A 276 -19.48 10.20 4.61
C VAL A 276 -18.41 9.17 4.95
N ILE A 277 -17.27 9.63 5.45
CA ILE A 277 -16.19 8.78 5.95
C ILE A 277 -16.33 8.71 7.47
N ALA A 278 -17.10 7.75 7.97
CA ALA A 278 -17.31 7.52 9.38
C ALA A 278 -17.60 6.04 9.67
N VAL A 279 -17.36 5.64 10.90
CA VAL A 279 -17.80 4.32 11.40
C VAL A 279 -19.34 4.30 11.44
N SER A 280 -19.94 3.20 11.02
CA SER A 280 -21.40 3.00 11.00
C SER A 280 -21.80 1.61 11.46
N ASP A 281 -22.92 1.53 12.17
CA ASP A 281 -23.50 0.26 12.64
C ASP A 281 -23.85 -0.67 11.46
N THR A 282 -24.28 -0.11 10.33
CA THR A 282 -24.59 -0.90 9.13
C THR A 282 -23.36 -1.63 8.60
N SER A 283 -22.20 -0.99 8.60
CA SER A 283 -20.93 -1.60 8.20
C SER A 283 -20.48 -2.64 9.22
N ASP A 284 -20.69 -2.40 10.52
CA ASP A 284 -20.42 -3.37 11.58
C ASP A 284 -21.29 -4.63 11.43
N GLN A 285 -22.58 -4.45 11.17
CA GLN A 285 -23.50 -5.57 10.91
C GLN A 285 -23.08 -6.39 9.69
N ARG A 286 -22.66 -5.73 8.59
CA ARG A 286 -22.17 -6.43 7.39
C ARG A 286 -20.89 -7.23 7.67
N ASN A 287 -19.92 -6.64 8.37
CA ASN A 287 -18.69 -7.32 8.77
C ASN A 287 -19.00 -8.51 9.70
N TRP A 288 -19.93 -8.34 10.62
CA TRP A 288 -20.36 -9.40 11.54
C TRP A 288 -21.06 -10.56 10.82
N GLN A 289 -22.02 -10.26 9.95
CA GLN A 289 -22.73 -11.26 9.17
C GLN A 289 -21.76 -12.08 8.30
N GLN A 290 -20.82 -11.40 7.66
CA GLN A 290 -19.80 -12.06 6.85
C GLN A 290 -18.90 -12.98 7.70
N LEU A 291 -18.48 -12.53 8.87
CA LEU A 291 -17.67 -13.33 9.77
C LEU A 291 -18.43 -14.54 10.32
N GLN A 292 -19.70 -14.34 10.67
CA GLN A 292 -20.58 -15.38 11.18
C GLN A 292 -20.86 -16.50 10.14
N GLU A 293 -20.83 -16.17 8.85
CA GLU A 293 -20.96 -17.17 7.77
C GLU A 293 -19.79 -18.17 7.76
N TYR A 294 -18.59 -17.73 8.11
CA TYR A 294 -17.38 -18.55 8.04
C TYR A 294 -16.90 -19.11 9.38
N LEU A 295 -17.20 -18.44 10.47
CA LEU A 295 -16.75 -18.77 11.83
C LEU A 295 -17.90 -18.65 12.85
N PRO A 296 -19.03 -19.38 12.67
CA PRO A 296 -20.20 -19.23 13.50
C PRO A 296 -19.96 -19.55 14.99
N GLU A 297 -19.15 -20.59 15.28
CA GLU A 297 -18.85 -20.96 16.67
C GLU A 297 -18.00 -19.91 17.37
N TRP A 298 -17.00 -19.34 16.67
CA TRP A 298 -16.21 -18.24 17.23
C TRP A 298 -17.07 -17.00 17.49
N CYS A 299 -17.99 -16.67 16.59
CA CYS A 299 -18.92 -15.55 16.75
C CYS A 299 -19.85 -15.74 17.95
N ALA A 300 -20.25 -16.99 18.27
CA ALA A 300 -21.07 -17.27 19.45
C ALA A 300 -20.35 -16.97 20.78
N GLU A 301 -19.03 -16.95 20.78
CA GLU A 301 -18.21 -16.62 21.96
C GLU A 301 -18.01 -15.11 22.16
N VAL A 302 -18.29 -14.27 21.16
CA VAL A 302 -18.02 -12.82 21.20
C VAL A 302 -19.27 -12.06 21.63
N ALA A 303 -19.15 -11.14 22.60
CA ALA A 303 -20.25 -10.47 23.21
C ALA A 303 -20.82 -9.30 22.40
N GLU A 304 -19.95 -8.42 21.92
CA GLU A 304 -20.37 -7.21 21.18
C GLU A 304 -19.26 -6.60 20.33
N ILE A 305 -19.66 -5.82 19.32
CA ILE A 305 -18.81 -4.90 18.56
C ILE A 305 -18.84 -3.56 19.31
N ASN A 306 -17.68 -3.01 19.65
CA ASN A 306 -17.58 -1.83 20.50
C ASN A 306 -16.88 -0.64 19.86
N SER A 307 -16.20 -0.83 18.76
CA SER A 307 -15.51 0.23 18.03
C SER A 307 -15.19 -0.20 16.59
N GLY A 308 -14.58 0.69 15.83
CA GLY A 308 -14.15 0.40 14.46
C GLY A 308 -13.26 1.51 13.91
N HIS A 309 -12.75 1.30 12.70
CA HIS A 309 -12.03 2.30 11.93
C HIS A 309 -12.53 2.33 10.50
N ALA A 310 -12.89 3.52 10.01
CA ALA A 310 -13.37 3.75 8.65
C ALA A 310 -12.45 4.72 7.91
N ALA A 311 -11.99 4.33 6.72
CA ALA A 311 -11.13 5.19 5.90
C ALA A 311 -11.22 4.84 4.42
N VAL A 312 -10.88 5.81 3.58
CA VAL A 312 -10.82 5.61 2.12
C VAL A 312 -9.47 5.06 1.71
N ARG A 313 -9.48 3.85 1.16
CA ARG A 313 -8.34 3.24 0.50
C ARG A 313 -8.37 3.56 -0.98
N THR A 314 -7.26 3.97 -1.55
CA THR A 314 -7.16 4.23 -2.99
C THR A 314 -6.45 3.09 -3.69
N THR A 315 -7.03 2.62 -4.77
CA THR A 315 -6.44 1.62 -5.65
C THR A 315 -6.41 2.11 -7.08
N THR A 316 -5.50 1.57 -7.86
CA THR A 316 -5.42 1.82 -9.31
C THR A 316 -6.28 0.82 -10.08
N PRO A 317 -6.67 1.09 -11.33
CA PRO A 317 -7.45 0.17 -12.14
C PRO A 317 -6.79 -1.20 -12.37
N ASP A 318 -5.46 -1.26 -12.40
CA ASP A 318 -4.69 -2.50 -12.58
C ASP A 318 -4.18 -3.11 -11.28
N ARG A 319 -4.49 -2.46 -10.14
CA ARG A 319 -4.13 -2.90 -8.78
C ARG A 319 -2.62 -2.85 -8.46
N TYR A 320 -1.80 -2.26 -9.33
CA TYR A 320 -0.41 -1.95 -9.01
C TYR A 320 -0.30 -0.53 -8.48
N PRO A 321 0.46 -0.28 -7.43
CA PRO A 321 0.71 1.08 -6.93
C PRO A 321 1.36 1.98 -7.98
N TYR A 322 1.36 3.27 -7.72
CA TYR A 322 2.26 4.23 -8.37
C TYR A 322 3.52 4.36 -7.54
N ALA A 323 4.68 4.26 -8.21
CA ALA A 323 5.99 4.59 -7.64
C ALA A 323 6.88 5.12 -8.77
N GLY A 324 7.17 6.42 -8.77
CA GLY A 324 8.02 7.02 -9.81
C GLY A 324 7.81 8.51 -10.02
N ALA A 325 8.54 9.07 -10.99
CA ALA A 325 8.42 10.48 -11.37
C ALA A 325 7.10 10.78 -12.08
N VAL A 326 6.57 11.97 -11.84
CA VAL A 326 5.34 12.46 -12.48
C VAL A 326 5.65 12.83 -13.93
N PRO A 327 4.98 12.23 -14.94
CA PRO A 327 5.27 12.50 -16.34
C PRO A 327 4.88 13.93 -16.76
N ASP A 328 5.66 14.51 -17.64
CA ASP A 328 5.27 15.73 -18.37
C ASP A 328 4.23 15.36 -19.43
N THR A 329 2.97 15.60 -19.13
CA THR A 329 1.84 15.18 -19.97
C THR A 329 1.87 15.83 -21.36
N ALA A 330 2.32 17.08 -21.47
CA ALA A 330 2.42 17.78 -22.73
C ALA A 330 3.47 17.11 -23.64
N PHE A 331 4.66 16.82 -23.08
CA PHE A 331 5.70 16.08 -23.79
C PHE A 331 5.21 14.72 -24.28
N TYR A 332 4.53 13.95 -23.39
CA TYR A 332 3.98 12.63 -23.75
C TYR A 332 2.92 12.73 -24.86
N ALA A 333 2.03 13.72 -24.80
CA ALA A 333 1.00 13.94 -25.82
C ALA A 333 1.62 14.28 -27.19
N GLU A 334 2.67 15.10 -27.21
CA GLU A 334 3.36 15.50 -28.43
C GLU A 334 4.18 14.35 -29.03
N HIS A 335 5.08 13.78 -28.23
CA HIS A 335 6.11 12.87 -28.75
C HIS A 335 5.67 11.40 -28.84
N TYR A 336 4.67 10.98 -28.07
CA TYR A 336 4.22 9.59 -28.06
C TYR A 336 2.84 9.35 -28.67
N ALA A 337 2.21 10.38 -29.27
CA ALA A 337 0.93 10.24 -29.98
C ALA A 337 0.96 9.15 -31.08
N ALA A 338 2.10 8.97 -31.72
CA ALA A 338 2.30 7.99 -32.80
C ALA A 338 2.29 6.51 -32.30
N LEU A 339 2.27 6.25 -30.99
CA LEU A 339 2.15 4.89 -30.42
C LEU A 339 0.88 4.17 -30.89
N LYS A 340 -0.19 4.90 -31.25
CA LYS A 340 -1.42 4.35 -31.84
C LYS A 340 -1.18 3.62 -33.18
N HIS A 341 -0.08 3.90 -33.85
CA HIS A 341 0.28 3.29 -35.15
C HIS A 341 1.22 2.09 -35.00
N GLY A 342 1.55 1.65 -33.77
CA GLY A 342 2.37 0.47 -33.51
C GLY A 342 3.85 0.65 -33.91
N ARG A 343 4.38 1.89 -33.95
CA ARG A 343 5.80 2.14 -34.22
C ARG A 343 6.68 1.54 -33.12
N THR A 344 7.90 1.14 -33.49
CA THR A 344 8.86 0.56 -32.54
C THR A 344 9.37 1.60 -31.53
N ALA A 345 9.79 1.14 -30.34
CA ALA A 345 10.29 1.98 -29.26
C ALA A 345 11.51 2.85 -29.67
N GLU A 346 12.33 2.36 -30.60
CA GLU A 346 13.55 3.03 -31.08
C GLU A 346 13.28 4.35 -31.84
N THR A 347 12.02 4.56 -32.26
CA THR A 347 11.64 5.79 -32.97
C THR A 347 11.23 6.93 -32.05
N TYR A 348 11.25 6.75 -30.73
CA TYR A 348 10.76 7.72 -29.76
C TYR A 348 11.89 8.30 -28.91
N PRO A 349 11.80 9.59 -28.53
CA PRO A 349 12.75 10.20 -27.59
C PRO A 349 12.60 9.61 -26.18
N GLN A 350 13.59 9.86 -25.32
CA GLN A 350 13.49 9.57 -23.89
C GLN A 350 12.39 10.39 -23.25
N ALA A 351 11.74 9.83 -22.23
CA ALA A 351 10.65 10.49 -21.50
C ALA A 351 11.08 11.78 -20.79
N SER A 352 10.14 12.71 -20.68
CA SER A 352 10.24 13.93 -19.89
C SER A 352 9.29 13.84 -18.68
N TYR A 353 9.71 14.45 -17.58
CA TYR A 353 9.00 14.43 -16.31
C TYR A 353 8.92 15.82 -15.70
N GLN A 354 7.95 16.04 -14.81
CA GLN A 354 7.93 17.23 -13.97
C GLN A 354 9.22 17.25 -13.10
N PRO A 355 9.97 18.35 -13.10
CA PRO A 355 11.26 18.40 -12.41
C PRO A 355 11.14 18.04 -10.92
N GLY A 356 11.81 16.98 -10.48
CA GLY A 356 11.86 16.59 -9.06
C GLY A 356 10.52 16.21 -8.42
N LEU A 357 9.45 16.03 -9.19
CA LEU A 357 8.14 15.64 -8.67
C LEU A 357 7.92 14.14 -8.83
N PHE A 358 7.58 13.50 -7.69
CA PHE A 358 7.37 12.05 -7.63
C PHE A 358 6.03 11.72 -6.97
N VAL A 359 5.53 10.50 -7.23
CA VAL A 359 4.30 9.99 -6.63
C VAL A 359 4.52 8.60 -6.05
N LEU A 360 3.94 8.37 -4.87
CA LEU A 360 3.90 7.08 -4.20
C LEU A 360 2.51 6.84 -3.61
N GLY A 361 1.72 5.93 -4.19
CA GLY A 361 0.34 5.74 -3.74
C GLY A 361 -0.45 4.69 -4.54
N GLY A 362 -1.75 4.61 -4.30
CA GLY A 362 -2.63 3.69 -4.99
C GLY A 362 -2.51 2.24 -4.51
N PHE A 363 -2.17 2.01 -3.25
CA PHE A 363 -1.87 0.69 -2.66
C PHE A 363 -3.08 -0.20 -2.40
N GLY A 364 -4.30 0.35 -2.46
CA GLY A 364 -5.52 -0.38 -2.10
C GLY A 364 -5.48 -0.91 -0.67
N SER A 365 -5.85 -2.17 -0.49
CA SER A 365 -5.86 -2.83 0.82
C SER A 365 -4.51 -3.48 1.20
N ARG A 366 -3.43 -3.30 0.41
CA ARG A 366 -2.15 -4.00 0.61
C ARG A 366 -0.98 -3.08 0.86
N GLY A 367 -1.24 -1.86 1.34
CA GLY A 367 -0.22 -0.86 1.61
C GLY A 367 0.87 -1.36 2.57
N LEU A 368 0.52 -2.05 3.63
CA LEU A 368 1.48 -2.60 4.59
C LEU A 368 2.44 -3.63 3.97
N THR A 369 1.94 -4.45 3.04
CA THR A 369 2.77 -5.43 2.33
C THR A 369 3.62 -4.80 1.22
N THR A 370 3.11 -3.75 0.53
CA THR A 370 3.72 -3.33 -0.74
C THR A 370 4.44 -1.98 -0.68
N SER A 371 4.15 -1.13 0.30
CA SER A 371 4.72 0.22 0.35
C SER A 371 6.23 0.24 0.57
N GLY A 372 6.78 -0.69 1.34
CA GLY A 372 8.22 -0.77 1.61
C GLY A 372 9.03 -1.01 0.33
N LEU A 373 8.67 -2.03 -0.46
CA LEU A 373 9.33 -2.30 -1.73
C LEU A 373 9.16 -1.15 -2.73
N CYS A 374 7.95 -0.57 -2.82
CA CYS A 374 7.69 0.56 -3.72
C CYS A 374 8.50 1.80 -3.32
N ALA A 375 8.61 2.09 -2.03
CA ALA A 375 9.40 3.20 -1.50
C ALA A 375 10.92 2.99 -1.74
N LYS A 376 11.41 1.76 -1.54
CA LYS A 376 12.79 1.40 -1.89
C LYS A 376 13.08 1.69 -3.37
N LEU A 377 12.25 1.18 -4.25
CA LEU A 377 12.42 1.37 -5.70
C LEU A 377 12.37 2.84 -6.11
N LEU A 378 11.48 3.62 -5.50
CA LEU A 378 11.39 5.06 -5.73
C LEU A 378 12.63 5.79 -5.21
N SER A 379 13.11 5.46 -4.02
CA SER A 379 14.33 6.02 -3.45
C SER A 379 15.55 5.71 -4.31
N ASP A 380 15.67 4.47 -4.81
CA ASP A 380 16.73 4.08 -5.75
C ASP A 380 16.66 4.86 -7.07
N CYS A 381 15.43 5.13 -7.57
CA CYS A 381 15.21 5.98 -8.74
C CYS A 381 15.74 7.40 -8.49
N ILE A 382 15.36 8.02 -7.37
CA ILE A 382 15.77 9.38 -6.99
C ILE A 382 17.32 9.48 -6.87
N ASN A 383 17.98 8.41 -6.42
CA ASN A 383 19.42 8.33 -6.21
C ASN A 383 20.21 7.76 -7.41
N ASN A 384 19.58 7.48 -8.54
CA ASN A 384 20.17 6.84 -9.71
C ASN A 384 20.81 5.46 -9.42
N GLN A 385 20.20 4.70 -8.52
CA GLN A 385 20.70 3.40 -8.03
C GLN A 385 19.81 2.21 -8.47
N ILE A 386 19.00 2.39 -9.52
CA ILE A 386 18.13 1.36 -10.04
C ILE A 386 18.94 0.17 -10.49
N ALA A 387 18.71 -1.01 -9.89
CA ALA A 387 19.32 -2.24 -10.36
C ALA A 387 18.61 -2.79 -11.61
N ASP A 388 19.36 -3.39 -12.54
CA ASP A 388 18.79 -3.93 -13.79
C ASP A 388 17.62 -4.90 -13.57
N LYS A 389 17.69 -5.72 -12.51
CA LYS A 389 16.64 -6.66 -12.13
C LYS A 389 15.33 -6.00 -11.74
N ASP A 390 15.37 -4.75 -11.26
CA ASP A 390 14.24 -4.00 -10.74
C ASP A 390 13.54 -3.16 -11.84
N GLN A 391 14.16 -3.01 -13.01
CA GLN A 391 13.65 -2.19 -14.10
C GLN A 391 12.26 -2.62 -14.60
N ALA A 392 12.02 -3.92 -14.74
CA ALA A 392 10.72 -4.44 -15.17
C ALA A 392 9.62 -4.14 -14.16
N LEU A 393 9.95 -4.17 -12.87
CA LEU A 393 9.03 -3.84 -11.79
C LEU A 393 8.74 -2.35 -11.76
N LEU A 394 9.75 -1.50 -11.88
CA LEU A 394 9.59 -0.04 -11.99
C LEU A 394 8.67 0.33 -13.17
N ASN A 395 8.84 -0.30 -14.33
CA ASN A 395 7.96 -0.08 -15.48
C ASN A 395 6.50 -0.46 -15.19
N THR A 396 6.28 -1.50 -14.39
CA THR A 396 4.94 -1.92 -13.95
C THR A 396 4.31 -0.91 -13.00
N LEU A 397 5.10 -0.30 -12.12
CA LEU A 397 4.67 0.69 -11.14
C LEU A 397 4.66 2.13 -11.69
N HIS A 398 5.17 2.32 -12.91
CA HIS A 398 5.43 3.64 -13.47
C HIS A 398 4.17 4.51 -13.57
N PRO A 399 4.22 5.77 -13.11
CA PRO A 399 3.06 6.68 -13.12
C PRO A 399 2.47 6.92 -14.52
N ALA A 400 3.30 6.98 -15.57
CA ALA A 400 2.86 7.16 -16.95
C ALA A 400 2.17 5.95 -17.60
N ARG A 401 2.11 4.78 -16.93
CA ARG A 401 1.62 3.54 -17.56
C ARG A 401 0.20 3.61 -18.11
N PHE A 402 -0.69 4.36 -17.45
CA PHE A 402 -2.06 4.57 -17.94
C PHE A 402 -2.08 5.58 -19.09
N LEU A 403 -1.29 6.63 -19.04
CA LEU A 403 -1.11 7.59 -20.11
C LEU A 403 -0.63 6.90 -21.40
N ILE A 404 0.38 6.06 -21.31
CA ILE A 404 0.87 5.25 -22.46
C ILE A 404 -0.22 4.30 -22.97
N ARG A 405 -1.01 3.66 -22.09
CA ARG A 405 -2.15 2.82 -22.52
C ARG A 405 -3.22 3.63 -23.29
N GLN A 406 -3.47 4.87 -22.88
CA GLN A 406 -4.39 5.79 -23.57
C GLN A 406 -3.86 6.19 -24.95
N LEU A 407 -2.59 6.59 -25.01
CA LEU A 407 -1.94 6.99 -26.27
C LEU A 407 -1.92 5.84 -27.29
N ARG A 408 -1.64 4.60 -26.87
CA ARG A 408 -1.73 3.40 -27.72
C ARG A 408 -3.14 3.16 -28.28
N ARG A 409 -4.18 3.63 -27.60
CA ARG A 409 -5.59 3.55 -28.04
C ARG A 409 -6.02 4.77 -28.84
N GLY A 410 -5.10 5.69 -29.15
CA GLY A 410 -5.39 6.91 -29.88
C GLY A 410 -6.17 7.96 -29.07
N LYS A 411 -6.17 7.85 -27.74
CA LYS A 411 -6.78 8.82 -26.83
C LYS A 411 -5.70 9.81 -26.38
N LEU A 412 -5.85 11.08 -26.68
CA LEU A 412 -4.99 12.12 -26.13
C LEU A 412 -5.41 12.42 -24.68
N PRO A 413 -4.47 12.68 -23.77
CA PRO A 413 -4.79 13.15 -22.44
C PRO A 413 -5.52 14.50 -22.53
N ALA A 414 -6.48 14.75 -21.64
CA ALA A 414 -7.00 16.10 -21.47
C ALA A 414 -5.85 16.97 -20.94
N ILE A 415 -5.39 17.92 -21.74
CA ILE A 415 -4.49 18.98 -21.31
C ILE A 415 -5.42 20.07 -20.79
N SER A 416 -5.45 20.27 -19.45
CA SER A 416 -6.18 21.36 -18.80
C SER A 416 -5.42 22.66 -18.96
#